data_16d6296077d4c9782f0b48aa983cade6
#
_entry.id   16d6296077d4c9782f0b48aa983cade6
#
_cell.length_a   1.000
_cell.length_b   1.000
_cell.length_c   1.000
_cell.angle_alpha   90.00
_cell.angle_beta   90.00
_cell.angle_gamma   90.00
#
_symmetry.space_group_name_H-M   'P 1'
#
loop_
_entity.id
_entity.type
_entity.pdbx_description
1 polymer ?
#
loop_
_entity_poly.entity_id
_entity_poly.type
_entity_poly.pdbx_seq_one_letter_code
_entity_poly.pdbx_strand_id
1 'polypeptide(L)'
;MYEYFTKLKEPEITPLKAGFLFLLCAVWLLTGLIGHDPWKPDEAYSFGLIYHILQSHDWIVPTLVDEPYMDKPPLYYWTAAILAKLLAPILPLHDGARLATGLYTALTLLFIGLSGRELFGKNRGWAAVIALVGCLGMLIRAHEIITDNALLTGCTMMLYGYALSLRRPTLAGVILGIGIGIGFLSKGFIAPILFFFISAALLLFREWRTRAFITTLLIAIVCALPWLTIWPWLLFQRSPQLFVDWMWTHNLGRWFGFVKGGDYHEVFYYVKILPWLAWPALPLAAWAVWEARKKIWHEPEFQLLLVSFLVMLVTLSIVPDIKEVFALPMLLPIALLATASLSTLRRGAANALDWFGIMTFALLAIALWWGWGGLLLDNNAWITHQLKNAQPGYDPDFHAIPFGIAFFATMAWVVLVWRVGRSVRRSLINWATSVTLMWILLMTIWLPWLDTGKSYRHMIDDLKDNLPKKYNCIADVRIGDSQRAMLQYFGNLNPKRNASRTCDLLLVQGDRISKPIEDEIGWEKMWEGGRKGDANERFRLYRRVKE
;
A
#
# COMPACT_ATOMS: atom_id res chain seq x y z
N MET A 1 -22.03 31.49 2.13
CA MET A 1 -21.83 30.05 1.97
C MET A 1 -21.01 29.39 3.10
N TYR A 2 -20.13 30.12 3.76
CA TYR A 2 -19.39 29.71 4.98
C TYR A 2 -20.25 29.64 6.26
N GLU A 3 -21.47 30.16 6.24
CA GLU A 3 -22.25 30.38 7.48
C GLU A 3 -22.86 29.16 8.14
N TYR A 4 -23.06 28.08 7.42
CA TYR A 4 -23.74 26.92 8.01
C TYR A 4 -22.82 26.06 8.89
N PHE A 5 -21.54 25.89 8.50
CA PHE A 5 -20.54 25.16 9.28
C PHE A 5 -19.84 26.04 10.32
N THR A 6 -19.88 27.38 10.18
CA THR A 6 -19.30 28.33 11.14
C THR A 6 -20.19 28.56 12.37
N LYS A 7 -21.47 28.18 12.35
CA LYS A 7 -22.39 28.38 13.49
C LYS A 7 -22.22 27.40 14.64
N LEU A 8 -21.58 26.26 14.42
CA LEU A 8 -21.16 25.39 15.51
C LEU A 8 -19.75 25.81 15.94
N LYS A 9 -19.64 26.56 17.06
CA LYS A 9 -18.35 26.78 17.74
C LYS A 9 -17.74 25.43 18.07
N GLU A 10 -17.00 24.84 17.13
CA GLU A 10 -16.23 23.65 17.42
C GLU A 10 -15.10 24.04 18.36
N PRO A 11 -14.89 23.29 19.46
CA PRO A 11 -13.80 23.57 20.36
C PRO A 11 -12.48 23.52 19.58
N GLU A 12 -11.69 24.58 19.71
CA GLU A 12 -10.37 24.63 19.10
C GLU A 12 -9.50 23.45 19.58
N ILE A 13 -8.73 22.88 18.65
CA ILE A 13 -7.79 21.83 19.01
C ILE A 13 -6.66 22.49 19.80
N THR A 14 -6.57 22.20 21.08
CA THR A 14 -5.47 22.68 21.92
C THR A 14 -4.13 22.14 21.42
N PRO A 15 -2.99 22.83 21.64
CA PRO A 15 -1.67 22.34 21.25
C PRO A 15 -1.36 20.93 21.74
N LEU A 16 -1.79 20.59 22.96
CA LEU A 16 -1.61 19.24 23.54
C LEU A 16 -2.37 18.17 22.73
N LYS A 17 -3.61 18.47 22.31
CA LYS A 17 -4.39 17.54 21.47
C LYS A 17 -3.78 17.41 20.07
N ALA A 18 -3.28 18.48 19.50
CA ALA A 18 -2.58 18.47 18.22
C ALA A 18 -1.30 17.61 18.30
N GLY A 19 -0.51 17.78 19.38
CA GLY A 19 0.68 16.96 19.65
C GLY A 19 0.35 15.47 19.79
N PHE A 20 -0.71 15.13 20.50
CA PHE A 20 -1.19 13.76 20.63
C PHE A 20 -1.58 13.15 19.27
N LEU A 21 -2.35 13.88 18.44
CA LEU A 21 -2.77 13.41 17.13
C LEU A 21 -1.58 13.26 16.18
N PHE A 22 -0.62 14.16 16.26
CA PHE A 22 0.64 14.05 15.52
C PHE A 22 1.43 12.81 15.95
N LEU A 23 1.57 12.58 17.27
CA LEU A 23 2.25 11.40 17.80
C LEU A 23 1.55 10.11 17.37
N LEU A 24 0.22 10.06 17.40
CA LEU A 24 -0.55 8.91 16.91
C LEU A 24 -0.24 8.61 15.44
N CYS A 25 -0.26 9.63 14.57
CA CYS A 25 0.05 9.46 13.16
C CYS A 25 1.51 9.04 12.96
N ALA A 26 2.46 9.60 13.72
CA ALA A 26 3.86 9.23 13.64
C ALA A 26 4.11 7.79 14.10
N VAL A 27 3.52 7.37 15.20
CA VAL A 27 3.61 5.98 15.70
C VAL A 27 2.97 5.01 14.70
N TRP A 28 1.78 5.32 14.19
CA TRP A 28 1.13 4.50 13.18
C TRP A 28 1.98 4.37 11.92
N LEU A 29 2.54 5.47 11.43
CA LEU A 29 3.33 5.52 10.21
C LEU A 29 4.68 4.80 10.34
N LEU A 30 5.39 5.01 11.45
CA LEU A 30 6.76 4.50 11.60
C LEU A 30 6.81 3.03 12.03
N THR A 31 5.76 2.52 12.67
CA THR A 31 5.69 1.11 13.06
C THR A 31 5.64 0.22 11.82
N GLY A 32 6.56 -0.74 11.72
CA GLY A 32 6.61 -1.70 10.62
C GLY A 32 7.29 -1.21 9.35
N LEU A 33 7.94 -0.01 9.35
CA LEU A 33 8.75 0.41 8.21
C LEU A 33 10.16 -0.18 8.22
N ILE A 34 10.62 -0.71 9.35
CA ILE A 34 11.95 -1.31 9.50
C ILE A 34 11.86 -2.62 10.28
N GLY A 35 12.86 -3.49 10.09
CA GLY A 35 13.05 -4.68 10.90
C GLY A 35 12.44 -5.96 10.37
N HIS A 36 12.02 -6.00 9.10
CA HIS A 36 11.56 -7.22 8.44
C HIS A 36 12.02 -7.31 6.98
N ASP A 37 12.11 -8.51 6.47
CA ASP A 37 12.49 -8.78 5.08
C ASP A 37 11.44 -8.27 4.08
N PRO A 38 11.77 -8.13 2.79
CA PRO A 38 10.75 -7.89 1.76
C PRO A 38 9.78 -9.05 1.66
N TRP A 39 8.49 -8.77 1.92
CA TRP A 39 7.45 -9.79 1.96
C TRP A 39 6.87 -10.10 0.58
N LYS A 40 6.50 -11.35 0.38
CA LYS A 40 5.81 -11.78 -0.85
C LYS A 40 4.36 -11.24 -0.88
N PRO A 41 3.77 -11.03 -2.07
CA PRO A 41 4.46 -11.01 -3.36
C PRO A 41 5.01 -9.63 -3.72
N ASP A 42 4.33 -8.55 -3.34
CA ASP A 42 4.50 -7.22 -3.92
C ASP A 42 5.79 -6.53 -3.47
N GLU A 43 6.17 -6.62 -2.19
CA GLU A 43 7.43 -6.02 -1.71
C GLU A 43 8.65 -6.70 -2.33
N ALA A 44 8.64 -8.02 -2.43
CA ALA A 44 9.79 -8.79 -2.88
C ALA A 44 10.21 -8.41 -4.32
N TYR A 45 9.27 -8.39 -5.29
CA TYR A 45 9.63 -7.99 -6.65
C TYR A 45 9.90 -6.48 -6.77
N SER A 46 9.15 -5.64 -6.04
CA SER A 46 9.38 -4.20 -6.06
C SER A 46 10.75 -3.85 -5.51
N PHE A 47 11.18 -4.52 -4.43
CA PHE A 47 12.53 -4.36 -3.91
C PHE A 47 13.58 -4.91 -4.88
N GLY A 48 13.31 -5.99 -5.60
CA GLY A 48 14.22 -6.49 -6.65
C GLY A 48 14.53 -5.45 -7.73
N LEU A 49 13.50 -4.70 -8.17
CA LEU A 49 13.69 -3.58 -9.11
C LEU A 49 14.56 -2.46 -8.52
N ILE A 50 14.33 -2.12 -7.24
CA ILE A 50 15.14 -1.12 -6.51
C ILE A 50 16.59 -1.60 -6.38
N TYR A 51 16.79 -2.86 -6.02
CA TYR A 51 18.10 -3.47 -5.87
C TYR A 51 18.87 -3.48 -7.18
N HIS A 52 18.20 -3.78 -8.31
CA HIS A 52 18.83 -3.73 -9.63
C HIS A 52 19.29 -2.30 -9.99
N ILE A 53 18.49 -1.25 -9.71
CA ILE A 53 18.92 0.15 -9.91
C ILE A 53 20.20 0.45 -9.12
N LEU A 54 20.31 -0.04 -7.89
CA LEU A 54 21.49 0.17 -7.04
C LEU A 54 22.73 -0.56 -7.57
N GLN A 55 22.57 -1.71 -8.23
CA GLN A 55 23.66 -2.51 -8.77
C GLN A 55 24.10 -2.02 -10.16
N SER A 56 23.16 -1.81 -11.06
CA SER A 56 23.42 -1.48 -12.49
C SER A 56 23.62 0.00 -12.74
N HIS A 57 23.10 0.87 -11.84
CA HIS A 57 23.00 2.32 -12.03
C HIS A 57 22.14 2.73 -13.24
N ASP A 58 21.30 1.83 -13.78
CA ASP A 58 20.32 2.17 -14.81
C ASP A 58 19.03 2.69 -14.15
N TRP A 59 18.81 4.00 -14.28
CA TRP A 59 17.64 4.69 -13.73
C TRP A 59 16.49 4.81 -14.72
N ILE A 60 16.70 4.43 -15.99
CA ILE A 60 15.71 4.63 -17.06
C ILE A 60 14.85 3.39 -17.24
N VAL A 61 15.47 2.21 -17.30
CA VAL A 61 14.80 0.94 -17.58
C VAL A 61 14.62 0.15 -16.28
N PRO A 62 13.40 0.07 -15.73
CA PRO A 62 13.13 -0.85 -14.63
C PRO A 62 13.47 -2.28 -15.04
N THR A 63 14.33 -2.95 -14.27
CA THR A 63 14.87 -4.26 -14.63
C THR A 63 14.83 -5.18 -13.41
N LEU A 64 14.42 -6.43 -13.59
CA LEU A 64 14.34 -7.45 -12.56
C LEU A 64 15.21 -8.64 -12.95
N VAL A 65 16.25 -8.92 -12.16
CA VAL A 65 17.16 -10.06 -12.42
C VAL A 65 17.64 -10.07 -13.87
N ASP A 66 18.22 -8.94 -14.31
CA ASP A 66 18.77 -8.69 -15.65
C ASP A 66 17.75 -8.71 -16.82
N GLU A 67 16.45 -8.79 -16.54
CA GLU A 67 15.38 -8.72 -17.54
C GLU A 67 14.58 -7.41 -17.41
N PRO A 68 14.33 -6.65 -18.51
CA PRO A 68 13.48 -5.45 -18.46
C PRO A 68 12.09 -5.78 -17.91
N TYR A 69 11.61 -4.97 -16.96
CA TYR A 69 10.33 -5.15 -16.31
C TYR A 69 9.49 -3.88 -16.43
N MET A 70 8.69 -3.80 -17.50
CA MET A 70 8.02 -2.56 -17.93
C MET A 70 6.61 -2.37 -17.33
N ASP A 71 6.24 -3.10 -16.27
CA ASP A 71 4.89 -3.04 -15.69
C ASP A 71 4.53 -1.65 -15.12
N LYS A 72 5.52 -0.96 -14.52
CA LYS A 72 5.29 0.33 -13.82
C LYS A 72 6.41 1.33 -14.08
N PRO A 73 6.08 2.65 -14.18
CA PRO A 73 7.06 3.72 -14.24
C PRO A 73 7.91 3.83 -12.96
N PRO A 74 9.09 4.47 -13.01
CA PRO A 74 10.14 4.27 -12.02
C PRO A 74 10.16 5.21 -10.81
N LEU A 75 9.30 6.21 -10.68
CA LEU A 75 9.42 7.25 -9.65
C LEU A 75 9.53 6.70 -8.22
N TYR A 76 8.68 5.74 -7.87
CA TYR A 76 8.72 5.11 -6.57
C TYR A 76 10.07 4.39 -6.35
N TYR A 77 10.53 3.64 -7.35
CA TYR A 77 11.78 2.89 -7.30
C TYR A 77 12.99 3.83 -7.20
N TRP A 78 12.97 4.97 -7.89
CA TRP A 78 14.00 6.01 -7.74
C TRP A 78 14.08 6.54 -6.31
N THR A 79 12.94 6.95 -5.76
CA THR A 79 12.88 7.46 -4.38
C THR A 79 13.38 6.42 -3.39
N ALA A 80 12.95 5.17 -3.55
CA ALA A 80 13.35 4.06 -2.69
C ALA A 80 14.82 3.71 -2.82
N ALA A 81 15.39 3.71 -4.04
CA ALA A 81 16.81 3.48 -4.27
C ALA A 81 17.70 4.58 -3.66
N ILE A 82 17.27 5.85 -3.79
CA ILE A 82 17.99 6.98 -3.17
C ILE A 82 18.02 6.83 -1.65
N LEU A 83 16.86 6.55 -1.02
CA LEU A 83 16.78 6.38 0.44
C LEU A 83 17.55 5.14 0.92
N ALA A 84 17.45 4.02 0.20
CA ALA A 84 18.22 2.82 0.49
C ALA A 84 19.72 3.10 0.47
N LYS A 85 20.22 3.82 -0.55
CA LYS A 85 21.61 4.17 -0.68
C LYS A 85 22.09 5.14 0.40
N LEU A 86 21.28 6.15 0.72
CA LEU A 86 21.61 7.15 1.75
C LEU A 86 21.69 6.52 3.14
N LEU A 87 20.84 5.54 3.42
CA LEU A 87 20.72 4.92 4.74
C LEU A 87 21.45 3.58 4.86
N ALA A 88 22.08 3.10 3.79
CA ALA A 88 22.87 1.86 3.79
C ALA A 88 23.90 1.71 4.91
N PRO A 89 24.55 2.81 5.42
CA PRO A 89 25.46 2.70 6.55
C PRO A 89 24.79 2.34 7.89
N ILE A 90 23.47 2.54 8.01
CA ILE A 90 22.73 2.43 9.27
C ILE A 90 21.67 1.32 9.20
N LEU A 91 21.06 1.12 8.03
CA LEU A 91 19.94 0.21 7.81
C LEU A 91 20.24 -0.78 6.68
N PRO A 92 19.66 -2.00 6.72
CA PRO A 92 19.61 -2.87 5.56
C PRO A 92 18.96 -2.15 4.36
N LEU A 93 19.38 -2.49 3.14
CA LEU A 93 18.91 -1.81 1.92
C LEU A 93 17.39 -1.85 1.77
N HIS A 94 16.73 -2.96 2.13
CA HIS A 94 15.29 -3.08 2.05
C HIS A 94 14.55 -2.21 3.06
N ASP A 95 15.08 -2.03 4.27
CA ASP A 95 14.51 -1.13 5.27
C ASP A 95 14.68 0.33 4.82
N GLY A 96 15.86 0.70 4.32
CA GLY A 96 16.09 2.02 3.72
C GLY A 96 15.15 2.30 2.55
N ALA A 97 14.91 1.31 1.68
CA ALA A 97 13.96 1.42 0.57
C ALA A 97 12.52 1.61 1.04
N ARG A 98 12.10 0.90 2.10
CA ARG A 98 10.74 0.98 2.67
C ARG A 98 10.44 2.36 3.27
N LEU A 99 11.44 3.13 3.65
CA LEU A 99 11.23 4.51 4.09
C LEU A 99 10.67 5.44 2.99
N ALA A 100 10.78 5.07 1.71
CA ALA A 100 10.06 5.75 0.64
C ALA A 100 8.54 5.59 0.79
N THR A 101 8.07 4.42 1.20
CA THR A 101 6.65 4.23 1.56
C THR A 101 6.25 5.16 2.69
N GLY A 102 7.06 5.25 3.74
CA GLY A 102 6.84 6.19 4.86
C GLY A 102 6.73 7.64 4.39
N LEU A 103 7.62 8.08 3.48
CA LEU A 103 7.60 9.42 2.90
C LEU A 103 6.29 9.68 2.13
N TYR A 104 5.92 8.79 1.20
CA TYR A 104 4.70 8.95 0.41
C TYR A 104 3.44 8.88 1.29
N THR A 105 3.41 7.99 2.27
CA THR A 105 2.28 7.93 3.22
C THR A 105 2.20 9.20 4.07
N ALA A 106 3.32 9.75 4.55
CA ALA A 106 3.35 11.02 5.26
C ALA A 106 2.81 12.18 4.41
N LEU A 107 3.20 12.25 3.13
CA LEU A 107 2.67 13.23 2.17
C LEU A 107 1.16 13.03 1.94
N THR A 108 0.71 11.80 1.83
CA THR A 108 -0.73 11.47 1.73
C THR A 108 -1.50 12.00 2.94
N LEU A 109 -1.01 11.74 4.17
CA LEU A 109 -1.63 12.24 5.40
C LEU A 109 -1.60 13.77 5.47
N LEU A 110 -0.53 14.40 5.01
CA LEU A 110 -0.43 15.86 4.94
C LEU A 110 -1.50 16.43 4.00
N PHE A 111 -1.56 15.95 2.75
CA PHE A 111 -2.46 16.50 1.74
C PHE A 111 -3.93 16.17 2.00
N ILE A 112 -4.26 15.01 2.60
CA ILE A 112 -5.63 14.72 3.03
C ILE A 112 -6.07 15.65 4.17
N GLY A 113 -5.14 15.95 5.10
CA GLY A 113 -5.38 16.93 6.17
C GLY A 113 -5.61 18.34 5.64
N LEU A 114 -4.80 18.77 4.68
CA LEU A 114 -4.97 20.06 4.00
C LEU A 114 -6.29 20.11 3.23
N SER A 115 -6.68 19.03 2.54
CA SER A 115 -7.97 18.92 1.84
C SER A 115 -9.15 19.02 2.80
N GLY A 116 -9.11 18.29 3.92
CA GLY A 116 -10.15 18.36 4.94
C GLY A 116 -10.28 19.74 5.57
N ARG A 117 -9.15 20.45 5.75
CA ARG A 117 -9.12 21.83 6.22
C ARG A 117 -9.71 22.80 5.21
N GLU A 118 -9.39 22.63 3.92
CA GLU A 118 -9.85 23.52 2.86
C GLU A 118 -11.35 23.35 2.59
N LEU A 119 -11.84 22.12 2.56
CA LEU A 119 -13.24 21.80 2.27
C LEU A 119 -14.18 22.07 3.45
N PHE A 120 -13.78 21.70 4.66
CA PHE A 120 -14.69 21.66 5.82
C PHE A 120 -14.26 22.56 6.99
N GLY A 121 -13.16 23.33 6.84
CA GLY A 121 -12.68 24.30 7.82
C GLY A 121 -11.50 23.84 8.68
N LYS A 122 -10.88 24.80 9.39
CA LYS A 122 -9.57 24.70 10.05
C LYS A 122 -9.42 23.45 10.96
N ASN A 123 -10.47 23.07 11.68
CA ASN A 123 -10.43 21.98 12.66
C ASN A 123 -10.77 20.61 12.05
N ARG A 124 -11.07 20.53 10.74
CA ARG A 124 -11.47 19.28 10.06
C ARG A 124 -10.30 18.53 9.43
N GLY A 125 -9.15 19.18 9.25
CA GLY A 125 -7.98 18.52 8.67
C GLY A 125 -7.55 17.27 9.45
N TRP A 126 -7.48 17.37 10.78
CA TRP A 126 -7.15 16.22 11.63
C TRP A 126 -8.17 15.09 11.56
N ALA A 127 -9.45 15.45 11.42
CA ALA A 127 -10.49 14.45 11.29
C ALA A 127 -10.34 13.62 10.00
N ALA A 128 -9.96 14.28 8.89
CA ALA A 128 -9.69 13.60 7.63
C ALA A 128 -8.50 12.62 7.75
N VAL A 129 -7.41 13.07 8.39
CA VAL A 129 -6.23 12.23 8.65
C VAL A 129 -6.61 11.02 9.49
N ILE A 130 -7.29 11.21 10.61
CA ILE A 130 -7.68 10.12 11.52
C ILE A 130 -8.69 9.17 10.86
N ALA A 131 -9.60 9.69 10.03
CA ALA A 131 -10.52 8.84 9.27
C ALA A 131 -9.78 7.95 8.28
N LEU A 132 -8.75 8.47 7.59
CA LEU A 132 -7.93 7.70 6.66
C LEU A 132 -7.06 6.67 7.38
N VAL A 133 -6.36 7.06 8.46
CA VAL A 133 -5.57 6.16 9.32
C VAL A 133 -6.45 5.02 9.88
N GLY A 134 -7.71 5.33 10.21
CA GLY A 134 -8.67 4.34 10.68
C GLY A 134 -9.16 3.37 9.61
N CYS A 135 -8.99 3.65 8.31
CA CYS A 135 -9.41 2.74 7.25
C CYS A 135 -8.57 1.45 7.26
N LEU A 136 -9.21 0.28 7.40
CA LEU A 136 -8.51 -1.00 7.50
C LEU A 136 -7.67 -1.31 6.24
N GLY A 137 -8.10 -0.86 5.06
CA GLY A 137 -7.35 -1.00 3.81
C GLY A 137 -6.00 -0.28 3.80
N MET A 138 -5.82 0.74 4.66
CA MET A 138 -4.53 1.45 4.78
C MET A 138 -3.52 0.70 5.65
N LEU A 139 -3.97 -0.15 6.58
CA LEU A 139 -3.14 -0.66 7.66
C LEU A 139 -1.87 -1.39 7.17
N ILE A 140 -2.03 -2.30 6.24
CA ILE A 140 -0.90 -3.07 5.68
C ILE A 140 -0.27 -2.30 4.51
N ARG A 141 -1.09 -1.84 3.56
CA ARG A 141 -0.64 -1.26 2.28
C ARG A 141 0.16 0.03 2.45
N ALA A 142 -0.11 0.82 3.49
CA ALA A 142 0.65 2.03 3.79
C ALA A 142 2.08 1.78 4.31
N HIS A 143 2.47 0.53 4.52
CA HIS A 143 3.78 0.14 5.05
C HIS A 143 4.56 -0.78 4.10
N GLU A 144 3.96 -1.26 3.02
CA GLU A 144 4.60 -2.14 2.02
C GLU A 144 5.39 -1.34 0.96
N ILE A 145 6.45 -1.94 0.42
CA ILE A 145 7.22 -1.40 -0.72
C ILE A 145 6.39 -1.57 -2.01
N ILE A 146 5.45 -0.67 -2.24
CA ILE A 146 4.58 -0.69 -3.42
C ILE A 146 4.42 0.70 -4.05
N THR A 147 4.35 0.75 -5.37
CA THR A 147 4.17 2.00 -6.14
C THR A 147 2.84 2.69 -5.87
N ASP A 148 1.86 1.96 -5.35
CA ASP A 148 0.52 2.44 -5.04
C ASP A 148 0.53 3.55 -3.96
N ASN A 149 1.51 3.55 -3.05
CA ASN A 149 1.67 4.61 -2.05
C ASN A 149 2.02 5.96 -2.70
N ALA A 150 2.83 5.97 -3.76
CA ALA A 150 3.12 7.18 -4.50
C ALA A 150 1.93 7.62 -5.37
N LEU A 151 1.19 6.68 -5.98
CA LEU A 151 -0.08 6.98 -6.65
C LEU A 151 -1.07 7.64 -5.69
N LEU A 152 -1.22 7.09 -4.47
CA LEU A 152 -2.12 7.61 -3.45
C LEU A 152 -1.76 9.05 -3.06
N THR A 153 -0.46 9.35 -2.93
CA THR A 153 0.03 10.72 -2.74
C THR A 153 -0.37 11.61 -3.90
N GLY A 154 -0.16 11.18 -5.15
CA GLY A 154 -0.57 11.92 -6.33
C GLY A 154 -2.08 12.21 -6.34
N CYS A 155 -2.91 11.20 -6.09
CA CYS A 155 -4.36 11.36 -5.99
C CYS A 155 -4.79 12.32 -4.87
N THR A 156 -4.11 12.28 -3.72
CA THR A 156 -4.41 13.17 -2.59
C THR A 156 -4.03 14.62 -2.91
N MET A 157 -2.89 14.83 -3.57
CA MET A 157 -2.50 16.16 -4.09
C MET A 157 -3.50 16.67 -5.13
N MET A 158 -4.00 15.80 -6.01
CA MET A 158 -5.04 16.16 -6.96
C MET A 158 -6.32 16.63 -6.25
N LEU A 159 -6.79 15.91 -5.24
CA LEU A 159 -7.97 16.32 -4.45
C LEU A 159 -7.74 17.65 -3.75
N TYR A 160 -6.56 17.90 -3.19
CA TYR A 160 -6.21 19.19 -2.60
C TYR A 160 -6.16 20.31 -3.64
N GLY A 161 -5.59 20.05 -4.81
CA GLY A 161 -5.59 21.00 -5.93
C GLY A 161 -7.02 21.37 -6.36
N TYR A 162 -7.90 20.40 -6.51
CA TYR A 162 -9.31 20.66 -6.80
C TYR A 162 -10.00 21.47 -5.68
N ALA A 163 -9.75 21.14 -4.42
CA ALA A 163 -10.32 21.89 -3.28
C ALA A 163 -9.90 23.37 -3.27
N LEU A 164 -8.67 23.66 -3.69
CA LEU A 164 -8.14 25.04 -3.78
C LEU A 164 -8.60 25.80 -5.03
N SER A 165 -9.04 25.10 -6.08
CA SER A 165 -9.17 25.65 -7.45
C SER A 165 -10.07 26.89 -7.56
N LEU A 166 -11.14 26.96 -6.78
CA LEU A 166 -12.08 28.08 -6.81
C LEU A 166 -11.56 29.31 -6.05
N ARG A 167 -10.53 29.19 -5.23
CA ARG A 167 -10.00 30.25 -4.37
C ARG A 167 -8.59 30.70 -4.75
N ARG A 168 -7.73 29.76 -5.10
CA ARG A 168 -6.29 29.99 -5.39
C ARG A 168 -5.89 29.24 -6.65
N PRO A 169 -6.37 29.64 -7.84
CA PRO A 169 -6.27 28.85 -9.07
C PRO A 169 -4.84 28.52 -9.49
N THR A 170 -3.90 29.47 -9.32
CA THR A 170 -2.49 29.22 -9.70
C THR A 170 -1.85 28.15 -8.83
N LEU A 171 -1.93 28.28 -7.50
CA LEU A 171 -1.39 27.28 -6.56
C LEU A 171 -2.07 25.92 -6.73
N ALA A 172 -3.39 25.95 -6.93
CA ALA A 172 -4.19 24.77 -7.19
C ALA A 172 -3.72 24.04 -8.43
N GLY A 173 -3.50 24.74 -9.54
CA GLY A 173 -3.02 24.17 -10.79
C GLY A 173 -1.63 23.54 -10.66
N VAL A 174 -0.70 24.20 -9.97
CA VAL A 174 0.64 23.65 -9.72
C VAL A 174 0.56 22.35 -8.92
N ILE A 175 -0.17 22.35 -7.80
CA ILE A 175 -0.31 21.15 -6.94
C ILE A 175 -1.01 20.02 -7.70
N LEU A 176 -2.06 20.34 -8.44
CA LEU A 176 -2.81 19.37 -9.25
C LEU A 176 -1.91 18.76 -10.33
N GLY A 177 -1.11 19.58 -11.04
CA GLY A 177 -0.19 19.11 -12.08
C GLY A 177 0.93 18.23 -11.52
N ILE A 178 1.52 18.58 -10.37
CA ILE A 178 2.51 17.74 -9.69
C ILE A 178 1.86 16.42 -9.25
N GLY A 179 0.63 16.47 -8.71
CA GLY A 179 -0.12 15.28 -8.30
C GLY A 179 -0.38 14.32 -9.47
N ILE A 180 -0.77 14.84 -10.64
CA ILE A 180 -0.90 14.07 -11.89
C ILE A 180 0.43 13.43 -12.25
N GLY A 181 1.53 14.19 -12.19
CA GLY A 181 2.88 13.73 -12.52
C GLY A 181 3.36 12.61 -11.63
N ILE A 182 3.23 12.76 -10.31
CA ILE A 182 3.59 11.72 -9.32
C ILE A 182 2.78 10.46 -9.59
N GLY A 183 1.48 10.58 -9.78
CA GLY A 183 0.61 9.43 -10.07
C GLY A 183 0.97 8.74 -11.37
N PHE A 184 1.27 9.49 -12.43
CA PHE A 184 1.69 8.97 -13.73
C PHE A 184 3.02 8.21 -13.63
N LEU A 185 4.05 8.82 -13.06
CA LEU A 185 5.36 8.17 -12.92
C LEU A 185 5.40 7.05 -11.87
N SER A 186 4.27 6.79 -11.20
CA SER A 186 4.12 5.68 -10.24
C SER A 186 3.31 4.51 -10.81
N LYS A 187 2.25 4.80 -11.60
CA LYS A 187 1.29 3.78 -12.05
C LYS A 187 0.73 4.04 -13.47
N GLY A 188 1.46 4.77 -14.29
CA GLY A 188 1.07 5.07 -15.68
C GLY A 188 -0.17 5.96 -15.77
N PHE A 189 -1.05 5.65 -16.71
CA PHE A 189 -2.14 6.54 -17.10
C PHE A 189 -3.29 6.70 -16.08
N ILE A 190 -3.28 5.99 -14.95
CA ILE A 190 -4.37 6.06 -13.96
C ILE A 190 -4.63 7.50 -13.51
N ALA A 191 -3.60 8.23 -13.05
CA ALA A 191 -3.79 9.59 -12.56
C ALA A 191 -4.22 10.59 -13.65
N PRO A 192 -3.63 10.62 -14.85
CA PRO A 192 -4.13 11.42 -15.97
C PRO A 192 -5.59 11.12 -16.35
N ILE A 193 -5.98 9.87 -16.36
CA ILE A 193 -7.37 9.44 -16.67
C ILE A 193 -8.33 9.93 -15.59
N LEU A 194 -7.97 9.75 -14.31
CA LEU A 194 -8.76 10.27 -13.19
C LEU A 194 -8.89 11.80 -13.27
N PHE A 195 -7.79 12.52 -13.57
CA PHE A 195 -7.82 13.96 -13.77
C PHE A 195 -8.80 14.34 -14.86
N PHE A 196 -8.74 13.71 -16.01
CA PHE A 196 -9.61 14.00 -17.15
C PHE A 196 -11.09 13.80 -16.79
N PHE A 197 -11.46 12.63 -16.27
CA PHE A 197 -12.85 12.31 -15.98
C PHE A 197 -13.42 13.09 -14.79
N ILE A 198 -12.63 13.33 -13.73
CA ILE A 198 -13.07 14.18 -12.61
C ILE A 198 -13.30 15.61 -13.09
N SER A 199 -12.35 16.18 -13.86
CA SER A 199 -12.49 17.54 -14.39
C SER A 199 -13.70 17.68 -15.31
N ALA A 200 -13.89 16.73 -16.23
CA ALA A 200 -15.04 16.71 -17.16
C ALA A 200 -16.37 16.61 -16.40
N ALA A 201 -16.45 15.72 -15.41
CA ALA A 201 -17.65 15.55 -14.59
C ALA A 201 -17.95 16.77 -13.71
N LEU A 202 -16.93 17.43 -13.13
CA LEU A 202 -17.12 18.66 -12.38
C LEU A 202 -17.65 19.80 -13.26
N LEU A 203 -17.23 19.91 -14.52
CA LEU A 203 -17.73 20.90 -15.46
C LEU A 203 -19.23 20.72 -15.80
N LEU A 204 -19.86 19.61 -15.45
CA LEU A 204 -21.31 19.46 -15.57
C LEU A 204 -22.06 20.32 -14.55
N PHE A 205 -21.44 20.64 -13.43
CA PHE A 205 -22.03 21.49 -12.40
C PHE A 205 -21.70 22.96 -12.62
N ARG A 206 -22.69 23.83 -12.36
CA ARG A 206 -22.60 25.28 -12.59
C ARG A 206 -21.50 25.93 -11.73
N GLU A 207 -21.31 25.47 -10.51
CA GLU A 207 -20.39 25.95 -9.51
C GLU A 207 -18.92 25.86 -9.97
N TRP A 208 -18.63 24.91 -10.86
CA TRP A 208 -17.28 24.65 -11.40
C TRP A 208 -17.02 25.33 -12.75
N ARG A 209 -18.05 25.89 -13.42
CA ARG A 209 -17.91 26.61 -14.70
C ARG A 209 -17.37 28.02 -14.51
N THR A 210 -16.23 28.14 -13.83
CA THR A 210 -15.61 29.43 -13.49
C THR A 210 -14.28 29.61 -14.20
N ARG A 211 -13.90 30.89 -14.44
CA ARG A 211 -12.57 31.20 -14.99
C ARG A 211 -11.45 30.66 -14.09
N ALA A 212 -11.61 30.72 -12.77
CA ALA A 212 -10.66 30.21 -11.80
C ALA A 212 -10.40 28.71 -12.00
N PHE A 213 -11.47 27.92 -12.16
CA PHE A 213 -11.35 26.48 -12.40
C PHE A 213 -10.64 26.18 -13.73
N ILE A 214 -11.03 26.85 -14.83
CA ILE A 214 -10.37 26.69 -16.14
C ILE A 214 -8.88 27.05 -16.06
N THR A 215 -8.54 28.18 -15.40
CA THR A 215 -7.15 28.58 -15.17
C THR A 215 -6.39 27.48 -14.41
N THR A 216 -7.00 26.90 -13.37
CA THR A 216 -6.42 25.77 -12.61
C THR A 216 -6.12 24.60 -13.53
N LEU A 217 -7.06 24.18 -14.39
CA LEU A 217 -6.87 23.06 -15.30
C LEU A 217 -5.74 23.31 -16.31
N LEU A 218 -5.67 24.52 -16.88
CA LEU A 218 -4.62 24.89 -17.83
C LEU A 218 -3.23 24.84 -17.18
N ILE A 219 -3.09 25.42 -15.98
CA ILE A 219 -1.83 25.41 -15.23
C ILE A 219 -1.48 23.95 -14.85
N ALA A 220 -2.46 23.16 -14.46
CA ALA A 220 -2.23 21.75 -14.10
C ALA A 220 -1.68 20.95 -15.29
N ILE A 221 -2.23 21.13 -16.48
CA ILE A 221 -1.74 20.49 -17.69
C ILE A 221 -0.29 20.90 -17.95
N VAL A 222 0.02 22.21 -17.92
CA VAL A 222 1.39 22.71 -18.16
C VAL A 222 2.37 22.15 -17.14
N CYS A 223 2.01 22.12 -15.84
CA CYS A 223 2.87 21.58 -14.79
C CYS A 223 3.00 20.05 -14.83
N ALA A 224 2.03 19.33 -15.39
CA ALA A 224 2.10 17.87 -15.57
C ALA A 224 2.99 17.48 -16.75
N LEU A 225 3.08 18.31 -17.82
CA LEU A 225 3.79 17.96 -19.05
C LEU A 225 5.21 17.42 -18.83
N PRO A 226 6.09 18.03 -18.02
CA PRO A 226 7.45 17.48 -17.82
C PRO A 226 7.43 16.03 -17.27
N TRP A 227 6.51 15.75 -16.34
CA TRP A 227 6.36 14.42 -15.73
C TRP A 227 5.84 13.39 -16.74
N LEU A 228 4.92 13.81 -17.62
CA LEU A 228 4.30 12.94 -18.61
C LEU A 228 5.22 12.67 -19.80
N THR A 229 6.25 13.52 -20.05
CA THR A 229 7.05 13.46 -21.27
C THR A 229 8.50 13.05 -21.07
N ILE A 230 9.17 13.51 -19.99
CA ILE A 230 10.63 13.35 -19.85
C ILE A 230 11.01 11.86 -19.77
N TRP A 231 10.45 11.08 -18.83
CA TRP A 231 10.82 9.68 -18.70
C TRP A 231 10.38 8.82 -19.90
N PRO A 232 9.14 8.94 -20.44
CA PRO A 232 8.77 8.20 -21.65
C PRO A 232 9.67 8.53 -22.86
N TRP A 233 10.08 9.78 -23.00
CA TRP A 233 11.01 10.19 -24.05
C TRP A 233 12.40 9.58 -23.85
N LEU A 234 12.97 9.58 -22.65
CA LEU A 234 14.24 8.93 -22.34
C LEU A 234 14.17 7.41 -22.58
N LEU A 235 13.06 6.78 -22.23
CA LEU A 235 12.82 5.36 -22.47
C LEU A 235 12.78 5.07 -23.98
N PHE A 236 12.07 5.90 -24.76
CA PHE A 236 12.02 5.79 -26.22
C PHE A 236 13.41 5.94 -26.86
N GLN A 237 14.22 6.90 -26.41
CA GLN A 237 15.60 7.08 -26.88
C GLN A 237 16.48 5.86 -26.53
N ARG A 238 16.26 5.23 -25.39
CA ARG A 238 17.02 4.06 -24.95
C ARG A 238 16.63 2.81 -25.73
N SER A 239 15.34 2.55 -25.90
CA SER A 239 14.79 1.43 -26.66
C SER A 239 13.34 1.72 -27.08
N PRO A 240 13.09 1.95 -28.37
CA PRO A 240 11.72 2.11 -28.89
C PRO A 240 10.83 0.89 -28.61
N GLN A 241 11.39 -0.32 -28.60
CA GLN A 241 10.65 -1.55 -28.31
C GLN A 241 10.14 -1.57 -26.88
N LEU A 242 10.99 -1.24 -25.90
CA LEU A 242 10.59 -1.19 -24.48
C LEU A 242 9.57 -0.07 -24.24
N PHE A 243 9.68 1.05 -24.95
CA PHE A 243 8.67 2.11 -24.88
C PHE A 243 7.32 1.62 -25.40
N VAL A 244 7.29 0.93 -26.54
CA VAL A 244 6.05 0.36 -27.10
C VAL A 244 5.48 -0.71 -26.16
N ASP A 245 6.31 -1.57 -25.60
CA ASP A 245 5.89 -2.59 -24.64
C ASP A 245 5.27 -1.95 -23.40
N TRP A 246 5.93 -0.95 -22.80
CA TRP A 246 5.37 -0.19 -21.68
C TRP A 246 4.07 0.52 -22.03
N MET A 247 4.07 1.27 -23.15
CA MET A 247 2.93 2.10 -23.53
C MET A 247 1.71 1.24 -23.89
N TRP A 248 1.93 0.20 -24.70
CA TRP A 248 0.86 -0.62 -25.26
C TRP A 248 0.57 -1.83 -24.39
N THR A 249 1.54 -2.73 -24.18
CA THR A 249 1.31 -4.00 -23.49
C THR A 249 0.90 -3.80 -22.03
N HIS A 250 1.63 -2.93 -21.32
CA HIS A 250 1.43 -2.76 -19.86
C HIS A 250 0.45 -1.64 -19.49
N ASN A 251 0.12 -0.72 -20.40
CA ASN A 251 -0.81 0.38 -20.14
C ASN A 251 -2.03 0.35 -21.05
N LEU A 252 -1.99 1.02 -22.21
CA LEU A 252 -3.16 1.24 -23.06
C LEU A 252 -3.81 -0.07 -23.53
N GLY A 253 -3.03 -1.06 -23.93
CA GLY A 253 -3.56 -2.34 -24.42
C GLY A 253 -4.33 -3.11 -23.34
N ARG A 254 -3.89 -3.03 -22.07
CA ARG A 254 -4.65 -3.57 -20.92
C ARG A 254 -5.96 -2.82 -20.72
N TRP A 255 -5.95 -1.48 -20.78
CA TRP A 255 -7.16 -0.67 -20.62
C TRP A 255 -8.21 -0.96 -21.67
N PHE A 256 -7.80 -1.16 -22.92
CA PHE A 256 -8.69 -1.46 -24.03
C PHE A 256 -9.00 -2.96 -24.18
N GLY A 257 -8.47 -3.82 -23.30
CA GLY A 257 -8.74 -5.28 -23.35
C GLY A 257 -8.04 -6.02 -24.51
N PHE A 258 -7.08 -5.38 -25.21
CA PHE A 258 -6.32 -6.03 -26.29
C PHE A 258 -5.26 -6.99 -25.77
N VAL A 259 -4.81 -6.78 -24.54
CA VAL A 259 -3.88 -7.67 -23.84
C VAL A 259 -4.67 -8.34 -22.71
N LYS A 260 -4.71 -9.67 -22.71
CA LYS A 260 -5.37 -10.43 -21.62
C LYS A 260 -4.67 -10.08 -20.30
N GLY A 261 -5.33 -9.29 -19.47
CA GLY A 261 -5.04 -9.19 -18.04
C GLY A 261 -5.55 -10.43 -17.32
N GLY A 262 -5.21 -10.59 -16.04
CA GLY A 262 -5.53 -11.78 -15.27
C GLY A 262 -6.98 -12.30 -15.40
N ASP A 263 -7.17 -13.56 -15.08
CA ASP A 263 -8.41 -14.34 -15.32
C ASP A 263 -9.66 -13.91 -14.51
N TYR A 264 -9.60 -12.81 -13.76
CA TYR A 264 -10.68 -12.43 -12.85
C TYR A 264 -11.33 -11.09 -13.24
N HIS A 265 -12.54 -11.15 -13.74
CA HIS A 265 -13.41 -10.00 -13.98
C HIS A 265 -14.68 -10.12 -13.12
N GLU A 266 -14.66 -9.52 -11.94
CA GLU A 266 -15.84 -9.41 -11.09
C GLU A 266 -16.33 -7.96 -11.07
N VAL A 267 -17.41 -7.68 -11.81
CA VAL A 267 -17.94 -6.31 -12.04
C VAL A 267 -18.22 -5.52 -10.76
N PHE A 268 -18.57 -6.17 -9.66
CA PHE A 268 -18.89 -5.51 -8.39
C PHE A 268 -17.81 -5.75 -7.29
N TYR A 269 -16.61 -6.15 -7.68
CA TYR A 269 -15.56 -6.48 -6.71
C TYR A 269 -15.31 -5.36 -5.70
N TYR A 270 -15.09 -4.12 -6.18
CA TYR A 270 -14.81 -3.00 -5.25
C TYR A 270 -16.01 -2.65 -4.38
N VAL A 271 -17.23 -2.78 -4.86
CA VAL A 271 -18.43 -2.56 -4.04
C VAL A 271 -18.49 -3.57 -2.89
N LYS A 272 -18.04 -4.81 -3.10
CA LYS A 272 -18.02 -5.87 -2.08
C LYS A 272 -16.92 -5.66 -1.04
N ILE A 273 -15.73 -5.20 -1.44
CA ILE A 273 -14.59 -5.05 -0.52
C ILE A 273 -14.55 -3.71 0.20
N LEU A 274 -15.09 -2.63 -0.40
CA LEU A 274 -15.07 -1.28 0.20
C LEU A 274 -15.65 -1.21 1.62
N PRO A 275 -16.74 -1.93 1.98
CA PRO A 275 -17.25 -1.94 3.35
C PRO A 275 -16.20 -2.36 4.39
N TRP A 276 -15.26 -3.22 4.04
CA TRP A 276 -14.16 -3.66 4.90
C TRP A 276 -12.98 -2.71 4.81
N LEU A 277 -12.54 -2.37 3.60
CA LEU A 277 -11.36 -1.52 3.39
C LEU A 277 -11.54 -0.11 3.93
N ALA A 278 -12.74 0.47 3.72
CA ALA A 278 -13.07 1.84 4.13
C ALA A 278 -13.76 1.92 5.49
N TRP A 279 -13.84 0.84 6.26
CA TRP A 279 -14.38 0.89 7.62
C TRP A 279 -13.43 1.66 8.55
N PRO A 280 -13.92 2.56 9.42
CA PRO A 280 -15.31 3.00 9.64
C PRO A 280 -15.71 4.23 8.80
N ALA A 281 -14.84 4.71 7.90
CA ALA A 281 -15.09 5.93 7.15
C ALA A 281 -16.31 5.82 6.21
N LEU A 282 -16.56 4.64 5.61
CA LEU A 282 -17.65 4.46 4.66
C LEU A 282 -19.04 4.70 5.27
N PRO A 283 -19.47 4.09 6.39
CA PRO A 283 -20.77 4.39 6.99
C PRO A 283 -20.88 5.85 7.45
N LEU A 284 -19.78 6.48 7.88
CA LEU A 284 -19.76 7.91 8.23
C LEU A 284 -19.93 8.80 6.99
N ALA A 285 -19.27 8.45 5.88
CA ALA A 285 -19.42 9.13 4.60
C ALA A 285 -20.85 8.99 4.06
N ALA A 286 -21.42 7.78 4.12
CA ALA A 286 -22.81 7.53 3.73
C ALA A 286 -23.80 8.38 4.56
N TRP A 287 -23.57 8.48 5.87
CA TRP A 287 -24.36 9.37 6.74
C TRP A 287 -24.24 10.83 6.32
N ALA A 288 -23.02 11.31 6.05
CA ALA A 288 -22.79 12.69 5.62
C ALA A 288 -23.51 13.02 4.30
N VAL A 289 -23.44 12.11 3.33
CA VAL A 289 -24.14 12.23 2.04
C VAL A 289 -25.67 12.21 2.23
N TRP A 290 -26.16 11.34 3.08
CA TRP A 290 -27.60 11.28 3.39
C TRP A 290 -28.11 12.58 4.03
N GLU A 291 -27.38 13.14 4.96
CA GLU A 291 -27.74 14.40 5.62
C GLU A 291 -27.68 15.57 4.65
N ALA A 292 -26.67 15.62 3.79
CA ALA A 292 -26.48 16.64 2.77
C ALA A 292 -27.36 16.46 1.51
N ARG A 293 -28.14 15.38 1.36
CA ARG A 293 -28.83 14.98 0.12
C ARG A 293 -29.64 16.06 -0.60
N LYS A 294 -30.19 17.02 0.14
CA LYS A 294 -30.94 18.16 -0.44
C LYS A 294 -30.04 19.29 -0.96
N LYS A 295 -28.77 19.33 -0.55
CA LYS A 295 -27.80 20.40 -0.81
C LYS A 295 -26.65 19.97 -1.70
N ILE A 296 -26.44 18.67 -1.90
CA ILE A 296 -25.33 18.10 -2.67
C ILE A 296 -25.16 18.80 -4.03
N TRP A 297 -26.26 19.09 -4.71
CA TRP A 297 -26.25 19.69 -6.04
C TRP A 297 -25.77 21.14 -6.07
N HIS A 298 -25.60 21.78 -4.92
CA HIS A 298 -25.23 23.20 -4.78
C HIS A 298 -23.98 23.42 -3.91
N GLU A 299 -23.45 22.38 -3.26
CA GLU A 299 -22.27 22.47 -2.40
C GLU A 299 -21.04 21.88 -3.12
N PRO A 300 -20.08 22.70 -3.60
CA PRO A 300 -18.92 22.24 -4.36
C PRO A 300 -18.09 21.19 -3.65
N GLU A 301 -18.04 21.23 -2.32
CA GLU A 301 -17.29 20.30 -1.48
C GLU A 301 -17.83 18.86 -1.63
N PHE A 302 -19.16 18.69 -1.59
CA PHE A 302 -19.79 17.38 -1.79
C PHE A 302 -19.74 16.93 -3.26
N GLN A 303 -19.93 17.86 -4.21
CA GLN A 303 -19.80 17.58 -5.64
C GLN A 303 -18.41 17.00 -5.96
N LEU A 304 -17.33 17.66 -5.49
CA LEU A 304 -15.96 17.20 -5.69
C LEU A 304 -15.76 15.78 -5.17
N LEU A 305 -16.14 15.53 -3.92
CA LEU A 305 -15.86 14.25 -3.28
C LEU A 305 -16.67 13.10 -3.86
N LEU A 306 -17.95 13.33 -4.17
CA LEU A 306 -18.82 12.32 -4.79
C LEU A 306 -18.41 12.02 -6.23
N VAL A 307 -18.12 13.07 -7.01
CA VAL A 307 -17.62 12.90 -8.39
C VAL A 307 -16.30 12.14 -8.37
N SER A 308 -15.36 12.53 -7.50
CA SER A 308 -14.08 11.83 -7.39
C SER A 308 -14.25 10.37 -7.02
N PHE A 309 -15.11 10.07 -6.03
CA PHE A 309 -15.40 8.69 -5.63
C PHE A 309 -16.01 7.87 -6.77
N LEU A 310 -17.05 8.41 -7.42
CA LEU A 310 -17.74 7.70 -8.51
C LEU A 310 -16.84 7.50 -9.73
N VAL A 311 -16.06 8.52 -10.11
CA VAL A 311 -15.10 8.39 -11.22
C VAL A 311 -14.04 7.35 -10.88
N MET A 312 -13.46 7.35 -9.67
CA MET A 312 -12.50 6.34 -9.24
C MET A 312 -13.12 4.94 -9.25
N LEU A 313 -14.34 4.78 -8.70
CA LEU A 313 -15.04 3.50 -8.66
C LEU A 313 -15.29 2.95 -10.08
N VAL A 314 -15.83 3.77 -10.97
CA VAL A 314 -16.14 3.34 -12.35
C VAL A 314 -14.85 3.06 -13.12
N THR A 315 -13.89 4.01 -13.11
CA THR A 315 -12.65 3.90 -13.88
C THR A 315 -11.83 2.68 -13.47
N LEU A 316 -11.68 2.45 -12.16
CA LEU A 316 -10.88 1.33 -11.66
C LEU A 316 -11.61 -0.02 -11.76
N SER A 317 -12.94 -0.03 -11.82
CA SER A 317 -13.73 -1.25 -12.06
C SER A 317 -13.69 -1.74 -13.51
N ILE A 318 -13.34 -0.88 -14.46
CA ILE A 318 -13.23 -1.23 -15.88
C ILE A 318 -11.91 -1.91 -16.21
N VAL A 319 -10.86 -1.70 -15.38
CA VAL A 319 -9.54 -2.29 -15.61
C VAL A 319 -9.62 -3.82 -15.48
N PRO A 320 -9.12 -4.59 -16.47
CA PRO A 320 -9.25 -6.05 -16.47
C PRO A 320 -8.51 -6.77 -15.33
N ASP A 321 -7.42 -6.19 -14.80
CA ASP A 321 -6.63 -6.76 -13.70
C ASP A 321 -7.12 -6.18 -12.35
N ILE A 322 -8.11 -6.83 -11.75
CA ILE A 322 -8.73 -6.38 -10.50
C ILE A 322 -7.87 -6.80 -9.31
N LYS A 323 -7.34 -5.82 -8.57
CA LYS A 323 -6.57 -6.03 -7.33
C LYS A 323 -7.13 -5.17 -6.20
N GLU A 324 -7.13 -5.71 -4.97
CA GLU A 324 -7.55 -4.98 -3.76
C GLU A 324 -6.85 -3.63 -3.60
N VAL A 325 -5.56 -3.58 -3.90
CA VAL A 325 -4.73 -2.37 -3.78
C VAL A 325 -5.23 -1.19 -4.64
N PHE A 326 -5.92 -1.46 -5.75
CA PHE A 326 -6.49 -0.42 -6.59
C PHE A 326 -7.70 0.30 -5.95
N ALA A 327 -8.25 -0.24 -4.86
CA ALA A 327 -9.28 0.46 -4.10
C ALA A 327 -8.75 1.61 -3.23
N LEU A 328 -7.44 1.68 -2.97
CA LEU A 328 -6.85 2.68 -2.06
C LEU A 328 -7.20 4.14 -2.43
N PRO A 329 -7.16 4.59 -3.70
CA PRO A 329 -7.55 5.96 -4.04
C PRO A 329 -8.99 6.30 -3.65
N MET A 330 -9.92 5.32 -3.65
CA MET A 330 -11.31 5.53 -3.27
C MET A 330 -11.48 5.86 -1.79
N LEU A 331 -10.53 5.45 -0.93
CA LEU A 331 -10.54 5.75 0.50
C LEU A 331 -10.40 7.25 0.77
N LEU A 332 -9.75 8.00 -0.12
CA LEU A 332 -9.48 9.44 0.03
C LEU A 332 -10.78 10.27 0.08
N PRO A 333 -11.65 10.25 -0.95
CA PRO A 333 -12.90 10.97 -0.90
C PRO A 333 -13.85 10.43 0.19
N ILE A 334 -13.82 9.13 0.50
CA ILE A 334 -14.61 8.53 1.60
C ILE A 334 -14.16 9.10 2.95
N ALA A 335 -12.85 9.15 3.24
CA ALA A 335 -12.31 9.69 4.48
C ALA A 335 -12.63 11.20 4.63
N LEU A 336 -12.57 11.96 3.54
CA LEU A 336 -12.97 13.37 3.52
C LEU A 336 -14.48 13.53 3.80
N LEU A 337 -15.34 12.77 3.13
CA LEU A 337 -16.79 12.79 3.38
C LEU A 337 -17.11 12.40 4.83
N ALA A 338 -16.41 11.42 5.39
CA ALA A 338 -16.59 11.01 6.78
C ALA A 338 -16.39 12.17 7.77
N THR A 339 -15.52 13.15 7.45
CA THR A 339 -15.31 14.31 8.34
C THR A 339 -16.53 15.21 8.45
N ALA A 340 -17.34 15.28 7.40
CA ALA A 340 -18.57 16.09 7.39
C ALA A 340 -19.62 15.52 8.36
N SER A 341 -19.65 14.18 8.58
CA SER A 341 -20.58 13.52 9.49
C SER A 341 -20.40 13.91 10.95
N LEU A 342 -19.19 14.34 11.35
CA LEU A 342 -18.87 14.59 12.77
C LEU A 342 -19.69 15.70 13.44
N SER A 343 -20.31 16.57 12.65
CA SER A 343 -21.21 17.62 13.16
C SER A 343 -22.67 17.17 13.28
N THR A 344 -23.05 16.13 12.55
CA THR A 344 -24.45 15.72 12.40
C THR A 344 -24.73 14.32 12.93
N LEU A 345 -23.68 13.53 13.23
CA LEU A 345 -23.83 12.16 13.72
C LEU A 345 -24.56 12.13 15.07
N ARG A 346 -25.60 11.32 15.16
CA ARG A 346 -26.38 11.14 16.38
C ARG A 346 -25.52 10.51 17.49
N ARG A 347 -25.66 10.99 18.73
CA ARG A 347 -24.89 10.51 19.89
C ARG A 347 -24.99 8.99 20.07
N GLY A 348 -26.16 8.40 19.81
CA GLY A 348 -26.36 6.96 19.90
C GLY A 348 -25.50 6.19 18.89
N ALA A 349 -25.46 6.63 17.62
CA ALA A 349 -24.64 6.01 16.59
C ALA A 349 -23.13 6.17 16.88
N ALA A 350 -22.71 7.35 17.34
CA ALA A 350 -21.33 7.56 17.77
C ALA A 350 -20.92 6.65 18.94
N ASN A 351 -21.78 6.48 19.93
CA ASN A 351 -21.54 5.57 21.06
C ASN A 351 -21.51 4.10 20.62
N ALA A 352 -22.40 3.69 19.70
CA ALA A 352 -22.40 2.32 19.17
C ALA A 352 -21.10 2.02 18.42
N LEU A 353 -20.62 2.95 17.57
CA LEU A 353 -19.35 2.80 16.89
C LEU A 353 -18.16 2.75 17.86
N ASP A 354 -18.17 3.59 18.90
CA ASP A 354 -17.13 3.63 19.93
C ASP A 354 -17.06 2.30 20.69
N TRP A 355 -18.19 1.81 21.20
CA TRP A 355 -18.27 0.53 21.90
C TRP A 355 -17.89 -0.66 21.02
N PHE A 356 -18.41 -0.70 19.81
CA PHE A 356 -18.06 -1.74 18.84
C PHE A 356 -16.54 -1.79 18.61
N GLY A 357 -15.91 -0.63 18.36
CA GLY A 357 -14.47 -0.55 18.16
C GLY A 357 -13.69 -1.02 19.39
N ILE A 358 -14.00 -0.48 20.58
CA ILE A 358 -13.29 -0.82 21.82
C ILE A 358 -13.41 -2.31 22.12
N MET A 359 -14.61 -2.90 22.05
CA MET A 359 -14.81 -4.32 22.35
C MET A 359 -14.11 -5.23 21.34
N THR A 360 -14.23 -4.92 20.05
CA THR A 360 -13.57 -5.70 18.98
C THR A 360 -12.05 -5.71 19.15
N PHE A 361 -11.45 -4.54 19.34
CA PHE A 361 -10.00 -4.44 19.45
C PHE A 361 -9.47 -4.91 20.81
N ALA A 362 -10.25 -4.81 21.89
CA ALA A 362 -9.90 -5.41 23.16
C ALA A 362 -9.82 -6.94 23.05
N LEU A 363 -10.83 -7.56 22.43
CA LEU A 363 -10.85 -9.01 22.21
C LEU A 363 -9.69 -9.46 21.29
N LEU A 364 -9.42 -8.71 20.22
CA LEU A 364 -8.28 -9.00 19.33
C LEU A 364 -6.94 -8.84 20.06
N ALA A 365 -6.77 -7.79 20.89
CA ALA A 365 -5.55 -7.60 21.66
C ALA A 365 -5.34 -8.76 22.65
N ILE A 366 -6.39 -9.17 23.36
CA ILE A 366 -6.35 -10.32 24.27
C ILE A 366 -5.95 -11.59 23.49
N ALA A 367 -6.54 -11.82 22.33
CA ALA A 367 -6.23 -12.97 21.49
C ALA A 367 -4.77 -12.96 21.01
N LEU A 368 -4.25 -11.78 20.60
CA LEU A 368 -2.85 -11.63 20.18
C LEU A 368 -1.89 -11.89 21.35
N TRP A 369 -2.15 -11.31 22.52
CA TRP A 369 -1.34 -11.56 23.72
C TRP A 369 -1.38 -13.02 24.16
N TRP A 370 -2.56 -13.62 24.15
CA TRP A 370 -2.72 -15.03 24.52
C TRP A 370 -2.05 -15.99 23.54
N GLY A 371 -2.23 -15.75 22.24
CA GLY A 371 -1.58 -16.55 21.21
C GLY A 371 -0.05 -16.48 21.27
N TRP A 372 0.50 -15.27 21.44
CA TRP A 372 1.94 -15.07 21.58
C TRP A 372 2.49 -15.70 22.87
N GLY A 373 1.82 -15.51 24.01
CA GLY A 373 2.21 -16.14 25.27
C GLY A 373 2.11 -17.66 25.21
N GLY A 374 1.11 -18.19 24.50
CA GLY A 374 0.95 -19.63 24.27
C GLY A 374 2.09 -20.22 23.44
N LEU A 375 2.56 -19.50 22.42
CA LEU A 375 3.73 -19.93 21.64
C LEU A 375 5.00 -19.95 22.47
N LEU A 376 5.28 -18.91 23.27
CA LEU A 376 6.48 -18.81 24.11
C LEU A 376 6.53 -19.86 25.22
N LEU A 377 5.39 -20.12 25.88
CA LEU A 377 5.32 -21.03 27.03
C LEU A 377 5.11 -22.48 26.60
N ASP A 378 5.00 -22.74 25.30
CA ASP A 378 4.72 -24.05 24.70
C ASP A 378 3.54 -24.76 25.38
N ASN A 379 2.51 -23.99 25.75
CA ASN A 379 1.32 -24.58 26.32
C ASN A 379 0.54 -25.33 25.22
N ASN A 380 0.07 -26.53 25.50
CA ASN A 380 -0.68 -27.37 24.56
C ASN A 380 -2.12 -26.86 24.29
N ALA A 381 -2.37 -25.55 24.40
CA ALA A 381 -3.65 -24.96 24.06
C ALA A 381 -3.94 -25.13 22.55
N TRP A 382 -5.22 -25.29 22.21
CA TRP A 382 -5.66 -25.44 20.82
C TRP A 382 -5.10 -24.35 19.90
N ILE A 383 -5.08 -23.09 20.35
CA ILE A 383 -4.56 -21.98 19.55
C ILE A 383 -3.06 -22.12 19.26
N THR A 384 -2.27 -22.58 20.24
CA THR A 384 -0.83 -22.84 20.08
C THR A 384 -0.57 -23.92 19.05
N HIS A 385 -1.36 -25.00 19.09
CA HIS A 385 -1.29 -26.06 18.09
C HIS A 385 -1.61 -25.56 16.68
N GLN A 386 -2.65 -24.73 16.51
CA GLN A 386 -3.00 -24.14 15.20
C GLN A 386 -1.89 -23.21 14.68
N LEU A 387 -1.28 -22.40 15.54
CA LEU A 387 -0.19 -21.49 15.16
C LEU A 387 1.07 -22.26 14.76
N LYS A 388 1.41 -23.34 15.47
CA LYS A 388 2.52 -24.25 15.10
C LYS A 388 2.26 -24.98 13.78
N ASN A 389 1.01 -25.42 13.55
CA ASN A 389 0.64 -26.04 12.26
C ASN A 389 0.70 -25.04 11.09
N ALA A 390 0.36 -23.77 11.34
CA ALA A 390 0.44 -22.73 10.32
C ALA A 390 1.90 -22.41 9.92
N GLN A 391 2.84 -22.53 10.88
CA GLN A 391 4.27 -22.34 10.61
C GLN A 391 5.11 -23.42 11.30
N PRO A 392 5.22 -24.61 10.69
CA PRO A 392 6.06 -25.67 11.21
C PRO A 392 7.53 -25.27 11.28
N GLY A 393 8.16 -25.49 12.44
CA GLY A 393 9.58 -25.18 12.64
C GLY A 393 9.89 -23.73 12.97
N TYR A 394 8.88 -22.90 13.30
CA TYR A 394 9.10 -21.62 13.98
C TYR A 394 9.42 -21.89 15.45
N ASP A 395 10.56 -21.38 15.92
CA ASP A 395 11.00 -21.45 17.31
C ASP A 395 10.85 -20.05 17.95
N PRO A 396 9.94 -19.86 18.90
CA PRO A 396 9.66 -18.56 19.48
C PRO A 396 10.71 -18.15 20.51
N ASP A 397 11.36 -16.99 20.29
CA ASP A 397 12.29 -16.38 21.22
C ASP A 397 11.69 -15.17 21.93
N PHE A 398 12.05 -14.98 23.20
CA PHE A 398 11.64 -13.80 23.95
C PHE A 398 12.61 -12.62 23.71
N HIS A 399 12.06 -11.54 23.15
CA HIS A 399 12.76 -10.29 22.94
C HIS A 399 12.21 -9.18 23.84
N ALA A 400 12.99 -8.70 24.82
CA ALA A 400 12.57 -7.74 25.82
C ALA A 400 12.12 -6.37 25.25
N ILE A 401 12.77 -5.88 24.19
CA ILE A 401 12.45 -4.58 23.58
C ILE A 401 11.08 -4.62 22.87
N PRO A 402 10.81 -5.54 21.91
CA PRO A 402 9.48 -5.68 21.31
C PRO A 402 8.37 -5.92 22.34
N PHE A 403 8.64 -6.76 23.35
CA PHE A 403 7.70 -6.98 24.45
C PHE A 403 7.39 -5.68 25.22
N GLY A 404 8.41 -4.93 25.59
CA GLY A 404 8.24 -3.65 26.30
C GLY A 404 7.41 -2.65 25.47
N ILE A 405 7.70 -2.50 24.17
CA ILE A 405 6.93 -1.62 23.28
C ILE A 405 5.46 -2.05 23.22
N ALA A 406 5.19 -3.35 23.01
CA ALA A 406 3.85 -3.90 22.98
C ALA A 406 3.09 -3.69 24.29
N PHE A 407 3.76 -3.93 25.44
CA PHE A 407 3.17 -3.76 26.76
C PHE A 407 2.81 -2.29 27.05
N PHE A 408 3.77 -1.38 26.84
CA PHE A 408 3.50 0.05 27.09
C PHE A 408 2.47 0.63 26.11
N ALA A 409 2.45 0.19 24.85
CA ALA A 409 1.42 0.59 23.90
C ALA A 409 0.02 0.10 24.34
N THR A 410 -0.09 -1.14 24.83
CA THR A 410 -1.34 -1.69 25.35
C THR A 410 -1.82 -0.90 26.56
N MET A 411 -0.92 -0.62 27.52
CA MET A 411 -1.27 0.18 28.71
C MET A 411 -1.67 1.60 28.36
N ALA A 412 -0.95 2.23 27.43
CA ALA A 412 -1.28 3.57 26.94
C ALA A 412 -2.67 3.60 26.28
N TRP A 413 -3.01 2.57 25.48
CA TRP A 413 -4.32 2.44 24.86
C TRP A 413 -5.43 2.28 25.92
N VAL A 414 -5.26 1.43 26.94
CA VAL A 414 -6.22 1.27 28.04
C VAL A 414 -6.46 2.59 28.76
N VAL A 415 -5.39 3.31 29.11
CA VAL A 415 -5.47 4.63 29.78
C VAL A 415 -6.18 5.64 28.88
N LEU A 416 -5.90 5.62 27.57
CA LEU A 416 -6.51 6.52 26.61
C LEU A 416 -8.03 6.29 26.51
N VAL A 417 -8.46 5.05 26.31
CA VAL A 417 -9.89 4.68 26.27
C VAL A 417 -10.62 5.16 27.53
N TRP A 418 -9.95 5.11 28.67
CA TRP A 418 -10.50 5.56 29.94
C TRP A 418 -10.59 7.09 30.06
N ARG A 419 -9.57 7.81 29.55
CA ARG A 419 -9.45 9.27 29.72
C ARG A 419 -10.13 10.10 28.62
N VAL A 420 -10.36 9.55 27.43
CA VAL A 420 -10.99 10.30 26.35
C VAL A 420 -12.45 10.59 26.68
N GLY A 421 -12.77 11.89 26.87
CA GLY A 421 -14.10 12.36 27.19
C GLY A 421 -15.14 12.04 26.11
N ARG A 422 -16.40 11.86 26.50
CA ARG A 422 -17.52 11.51 25.60
C ARG A 422 -17.76 12.62 24.56
N SER A 423 -17.47 12.34 23.29
CA SER A 423 -17.72 13.22 22.14
C SER A 423 -17.88 12.39 20.86
N VAL A 424 -18.52 12.93 19.83
CA VAL A 424 -18.62 12.25 18.51
C VAL A 424 -17.23 11.96 17.91
N ARG A 425 -16.26 12.83 18.17
CA ARG A 425 -14.87 12.65 17.71
C ARG A 425 -14.14 11.51 18.43
N ARG A 426 -14.60 11.14 19.62
CA ARG A 426 -14.04 10.05 20.42
C ARG A 426 -14.05 8.72 19.66
N SER A 427 -15.15 8.38 19.01
CA SER A 427 -15.28 7.11 18.29
C SER A 427 -14.22 6.94 17.19
N LEU A 428 -13.93 8.00 16.42
CA LEU A 428 -12.87 7.96 15.42
C LEU A 428 -11.46 7.87 16.03
N ILE A 429 -11.19 8.61 17.10
CA ILE A 429 -9.90 8.59 17.79
C ILE A 429 -9.67 7.21 18.42
N ASN A 430 -10.66 6.69 19.15
CA ASN A 430 -10.56 5.35 19.75
C ASN A 430 -10.38 4.27 18.69
N TRP A 431 -11.08 4.37 17.57
CA TRP A 431 -10.89 3.45 16.45
C TRP A 431 -9.47 3.51 15.89
N ALA A 432 -8.97 4.70 15.54
CA ALA A 432 -7.63 4.86 14.96
C ALA A 432 -6.52 4.42 15.93
N THR A 433 -6.65 4.74 17.23
CA THR A 433 -5.70 4.29 18.26
C THR A 433 -5.74 2.77 18.45
N SER A 434 -6.93 2.16 18.32
CA SER A 434 -7.08 0.71 18.38
C SER A 434 -6.45 0.00 17.19
N VAL A 435 -6.66 0.52 15.98
CA VAL A 435 -5.99 0.04 14.76
C VAL A 435 -4.47 0.18 14.89
N THR A 436 -4.00 1.31 15.43
CA THR A 436 -2.57 1.54 15.70
C THR A 436 -2.01 0.54 16.70
N LEU A 437 -2.74 0.25 17.79
CA LEU A 437 -2.33 -0.78 18.76
C LEU A 437 -2.20 -2.15 18.08
N MET A 438 -3.19 -2.55 17.28
CA MET A 438 -3.10 -3.84 16.55
C MET A 438 -1.86 -3.90 15.69
N TRP A 439 -1.57 -2.80 14.98
CA TRP A 439 -0.39 -2.72 14.13
C TRP A 439 0.91 -2.82 14.95
N ILE A 440 0.99 -2.15 16.10
CA ILE A 440 2.14 -2.26 17.01
C ILE A 440 2.31 -3.71 17.49
N LEU A 441 1.25 -4.39 17.92
CA LEU A 441 1.34 -5.77 18.38
C LEU A 441 1.83 -6.71 17.26
N LEU A 442 1.31 -6.53 16.05
CA LEU A 442 1.73 -7.32 14.89
C LEU A 442 3.19 -7.05 14.50
N MET A 443 3.64 -5.78 14.53
CA MET A 443 4.97 -5.38 14.11
C MET A 443 6.01 -5.39 15.26
N THR A 444 5.65 -5.92 16.42
CA THR A 444 6.57 -6.14 17.54
C THR A 444 6.61 -7.61 17.95
N ILE A 445 5.69 -8.05 18.80
CA ILE A 445 5.70 -9.41 19.35
C ILE A 445 5.36 -10.49 18.31
N TRP A 446 4.61 -10.17 17.25
CA TRP A 446 4.25 -11.09 16.19
C TRP A 446 5.15 -11.00 14.95
N LEU A 447 6.02 -9.99 14.88
CA LEU A 447 6.86 -9.76 13.70
C LEU A 447 7.74 -10.97 13.34
N PRO A 448 8.46 -11.63 14.27
CA PRO A 448 9.29 -12.79 13.93
C PRO A 448 8.49 -13.95 13.31
N TRP A 449 7.28 -14.19 13.84
CA TRP A 449 6.38 -15.21 13.29
C TRP A 449 5.90 -14.84 11.89
N LEU A 450 5.48 -13.58 11.67
CA LEU A 450 5.03 -13.08 10.36
C LEU A 450 6.17 -13.10 9.35
N ASP A 451 7.35 -12.66 9.74
CA ASP A 451 8.52 -12.59 8.86
C ASP A 451 8.98 -13.98 8.41
N THR A 452 9.08 -14.93 9.33
CA THR A 452 9.37 -16.33 9.01
C THR A 452 8.39 -16.90 7.98
N GLY A 453 7.09 -16.54 8.08
CA GLY A 453 6.07 -17.00 7.16
C GLY A 453 6.06 -16.31 5.80
N LYS A 454 6.56 -15.09 5.70
CA LYS A 454 6.46 -14.26 4.49
C LYS A 454 7.80 -14.07 3.77
N SER A 455 8.93 -14.22 4.44
CA SER A 455 10.28 -14.08 3.88
C SER A 455 10.74 -15.32 3.14
N TYR A 456 11.55 -15.12 2.11
CA TYR A 456 12.25 -16.20 1.38
C TYR A 456 13.65 -16.49 1.95
N ARG A 457 14.14 -15.71 2.93
CA ARG A 457 15.52 -15.80 3.43
C ARG A 457 15.89 -17.21 3.86
N HIS A 458 15.11 -17.82 4.75
CA HIS A 458 15.42 -19.17 5.25
C HIS A 458 15.48 -20.25 4.16
N MET A 459 14.56 -20.18 3.19
CA MET A 459 14.55 -21.10 2.06
C MET A 459 15.78 -20.91 1.17
N ILE A 460 16.20 -19.65 0.97
CA ILE A 460 17.36 -19.32 0.14
C ILE A 460 18.67 -19.73 0.84
N ASP A 461 18.76 -19.53 2.15
CA ASP A 461 19.94 -19.96 2.93
C ASP A 461 20.07 -21.50 2.88
N ASP A 462 18.98 -22.24 3.10
CA ASP A 462 18.96 -23.70 2.97
C ASP A 462 19.33 -24.15 1.54
N LEU A 463 18.81 -23.48 0.51
CA LEU A 463 19.21 -23.75 -0.87
C LEU A 463 20.71 -23.55 -1.09
N LYS A 464 21.30 -22.44 -0.56
CA LYS A 464 22.73 -22.15 -0.70
C LYS A 464 23.61 -23.21 -0.07
N ASP A 465 23.23 -23.71 1.11
CA ASP A 465 23.98 -24.76 1.82
C ASP A 465 24.03 -26.07 1.03
N ASN A 466 23.03 -26.30 0.16
CA ASN A 466 22.92 -27.49 -0.69
C ASN A 466 23.41 -27.28 -2.13
N LEU A 467 23.93 -26.08 -2.48
CA LEU A 467 24.51 -25.85 -3.80
C LEU A 467 25.89 -26.50 -3.95
N PRO A 468 26.20 -27.10 -5.11
CA PRO A 468 27.54 -27.62 -5.37
C PRO A 468 28.56 -26.47 -5.44
N LYS A 469 29.79 -26.71 -4.96
CA LYS A 469 30.86 -25.71 -4.92
C LYS A 469 31.24 -25.15 -6.31
N LYS A 470 30.97 -25.89 -7.38
CA LYS A 470 31.24 -25.46 -8.76
C LYS A 470 30.06 -25.83 -9.64
N TYR A 471 29.52 -24.86 -10.32
CA TYR A 471 28.50 -24.98 -11.36
C TYR A 471 28.61 -23.80 -12.34
N ASN A 472 28.12 -23.95 -13.54
CA ASN A 472 28.17 -22.91 -14.56
C ASN A 472 27.03 -21.88 -14.37
N CYS A 473 25.78 -22.34 -14.36
CA CYS A 473 24.60 -21.51 -14.13
C CYS A 473 23.42 -22.34 -13.60
N ILE A 474 22.42 -21.62 -13.09
CA ILE A 474 21.14 -22.17 -12.65
C ILE A 474 20.09 -21.75 -13.68
N ALA A 475 19.39 -22.71 -14.28
CA ALA A 475 18.20 -22.43 -15.05
C ALA A 475 16.98 -22.37 -14.14
N ASP A 476 15.99 -21.53 -14.45
CA ASP A 476 14.73 -21.49 -13.75
C ASP A 476 13.58 -22.07 -14.58
N VAL A 477 12.65 -22.74 -13.89
CA VAL A 477 11.38 -23.19 -14.43
C VAL A 477 10.26 -22.84 -13.46
N ARG A 478 9.32 -22.05 -13.94
CA ARG A 478 8.12 -21.59 -13.19
C ARG A 478 8.42 -20.76 -11.95
N ILE A 479 9.63 -20.23 -11.79
CA ILE A 479 9.95 -19.36 -10.64
C ILE A 479 9.32 -17.99 -10.87
N GLY A 480 8.54 -17.51 -9.90
CA GLY A 480 7.91 -16.21 -9.94
C GLY A 480 8.89 -15.04 -9.77
N ASP A 481 8.48 -13.85 -10.15
CA ASP A 481 9.31 -12.64 -10.11
C ASP A 481 9.79 -12.29 -8.69
N SER A 482 8.90 -12.45 -7.69
CA SER A 482 9.24 -12.22 -6.28
C SER A 482 10.33 -13.15 -5.78
N GLN A 483 10.26 -14.42 -6.15
CA GLN A 483 11.24 -15.44 -5.78
C GLN A 483 12.58 -15.19 -6.45
N ARG A 484 12.60 -14.87 -7.76
CA ARG A 484 13.81 -14.52 -8.50
C ARG A 484 14.52 -13.31 -7.90
N ALA A 485 13.76 -12.27 -7.57
CA ALA A 485 14.29 -11.09 -6.90
C ALA A 485 14.97 -11.42 -5.56
N MET A 486 14.35 -12.25 -4.75
CA MET A 486 14.89 -12.62 -3.44
C MET A 486 16.07 -13.60 -3.56
N LEU A 487 16.07 -14.50 -4.55
CA LEU A 487 17.24 -15.34 -4.88
C LEU A 487 18.46 -14.49 -5.24
N GLN A 488 18.26 -13.41 -6.01
CA GLN A 488 19.32 -12.46 -6.33
C GLN A 488 19.79 -11.71 -5.07
N TYR A 489 18.86 -11.18 -4.29
CA TYR A 489 19.21 -10.34 -3.14
C TYR A 489 19.86 -11.09 -1.99
N PHE A 490 19.24 -12.17 -1.49
CA PHE A 490 19.75 -12.94 -0.35
C PHE A 490 20.79 -13.98 -0.76
N GLY A 491 20.59 -14.57 -1.95
CA GLY A 491 21.42 -15.68 -2.42
C GLY A 491 22.59 -15.26 -3.30
N ASN A 492 22.57 -14.07 -3.87
CA ASN A 492 23.41 -13.67 -4.99
C ASN A 492 23.33 -14.67 -6.16
N LEU A 493 22.12 -15.23 -6.37
CA LEU A 493 21.81 -16.23 -7.38
C LEU A 493 20.98 -15.57 -8.49
N ASN A 494 21.44 -15.70 -9.75
CA ASN A 494 20.74 -15.17 -10.93
C ASN A 494 20.22 -16.33 -11.79
N PRO A 495 19.04 -16.92 -11.45
CA PRO A 495 18.44 -17.96 -12.26
C PRO A 495 18.05 -17.44 -13.64
N LYS A 496 18.42 -18.17 -14.69
CA LYS A 496 18.21 -17.78 -16.10
C LYS A 496 16.97 -18.47 -16.65
N ARG A 497 16.01 -17.68 -17.16
CA ARG A 497 14.82 -18.22 -17.86
C ARG A 497 15.22 -18.96 -19.14
N ASN A 498 14.51 -20.04 -19.43
CA ASN A 498 14.67 -20.83 -20.67
C ASN A 498 16.11 -21.35 -20.92
N ALA A 499 16.95 -21.43 -19.88
CA ALA A 499 18.34 -21.85 -19.99
C ALA A 499 18.56 -23.34 -19.60
N SER A 500 17.52 -24.15 -19.55
CA SER A 500 17.60 -25.55 -19.15
C SER A 500 18.55 -26.40 -20.03
N ARG A 501 18.81 -25.99 -21.26
CA ARG A 501 19.75 -26.68 -22.17
C ARG A 501 21.23 -26.35 -21.92
N THR A 502 21.53 -25.21 -21.31
CA THR A 502 22.90 -24.68 -21.19
C THR A 502 23.42 -24.70 -19.76
N CYS A 503 22.55 -24.71 -18.75
CA CYS A 503 22.94 -24.71 -17.34
C CYS A 503 23.11 -26.12 -16.78
N ASP A 504 23.99 -26.25 -15.79
CA ASP A 504 24.25 -27.50 -15.07
C ASP A 504 23.22 -27.77 -13.99
N LEU A 505 22.57 -26.72 -13.49
CA LEU A 505 21.56 -26.78 -12.43
C LEU A 505 20.23 -26.28 -12.95
N LEU A 506 19.14 -26.87 -12.43
CA LEU A 506 17.77 -26.50 -12.72
C LEU A 506 17.02 -26.30 -11.42
N LEU A 507 16.50 -25.08 -11.19
CA LEU A 507 15.65 -24.75 -10.05
C LEU A 507 14.20 -24.65 -10.52
N VAL A 508 13.34 -25.42 -9.91
CA VAL A 508 11.92 -25.56 -10.29
C VAL A 508 11.04 -25.16 -9.13
N GLN A 509 10.08 -24.27 -9.36
CA GLN A 509 8.99 -24.00 -8.42
C GLN A 509 7.77 -24.84 -8.80
N GLY A 510 7.18 -25.50 -7.83
CA GLY A 510 5.97 -26.28 -8.00
C GLY A 510 5.17 -26.40 -6.71
N ASP A 511 4.04 -27.09 -6.80
CA ASP A 511 3.21 -27.41 -5.64
C ASP A 511 3.64 -28.73 -5.01
N ARG A 512 3.22 -28.98 -3.78
CA ARG A 512 3.45 -30.26 -3.08
C ARG A 512 2.94 -31.47 -3.86
N ILE A 513 1.91 -31.28 -4.69
CA ILE A 513 1.25 -32.34 -5.48
C ILE A 513 1.86 -32.46 -6.88
N SER A 514 2.59 -31.43 -7.36
CA SER A 514 3.24 -31.50 -8.68
C SER A 514 4.27 -32.62 -8.71
N LYS A 515 4.14 -33.51 -9.71
CA LYS A 515 5.11 -34.58 -9.93
C LYS A 515 6.51 -33.98 -10.09
N PRO A 516 7.54 -34.57 -9.46
CA PRO A 516 8.92 -34.21 -9.77
C PRO A 516 9.19 -34.35 -11.28
N ILE A 517 10.11 -33.54 -11.80
CA ILE A 517 10.58 -33.65 -13.20
C ILE A 517 11.46 -34.90 -13.39
N GLU A 518 11.44 -35.83 -12.45
CA GLU A 518 12.23 -37.07 -12.46
C GLU A 518 12.03 -37.95 -13.72
N ASP A 519 10.97 -37.69 -14.48
CA ASP A 519 10.70 -38.38 -15.75
C ASP A 519 11.34 -37.71 -16.99
N GLU A 520 11.96 -36.55 -16.87
CA GLU A 520 12.77 -35.95 -17.94
C GLU A 520 14.20 -36.52 -17.86
N ILE A 521 14.53 -37.42 -18.76
CA ILE A 521 15.84 -38.05 -18.95
C ILE A 521 16.96 -36.99 -18.81
N GLY A 522 17.85 -37.16 -17.81
CA GLY A 522 19.06 -36.38 -17.65
C GLY A 522 19.12 -35.41 -16.45
N TRP A 523 18.17 -35.43 -15.49
CA TRP A 523 18.20 -34.59 -14.30
C TRP A 523 18.10 -35.42 -13.00
N GLU A 524 18.99 -35.19 -12.03
CA GLU A 524 19.02 -35.79 -10.70
C GLU A 524 18.63 -34.77 -9.63
N LYS A 525 17.66 -35.08 -8.78
CA LYS A 525 17.25 -34.19 -7.69
C LYS A 525 18.31 -34.16 -6.58
N MET A 526 18.80 -32.96 -6.27
CA MET A 526 19.78 -32.70 -5.21
C MET A 526 19.17 -32.18 -3.92
N TRP A 527 18.15 -31.34 -4.03
CA TRP A 527 17.54 -30.68 -2.88
C TRP A 527 16.05 -30.40 -3.13
N GLU A 528 15.30 -30.39 -2.05
CA GLU A 528 13.91 -29.94 -2.03
C GLU A 528 13.65 -29.15 -0.75
N GLY A 529 13.12 -27.95 -0.89
CA GLY A 529 12.80 -27.07 0.21
C GLY A 529 11.62 -26.13 -0.10
N GLY A 530 11.27 -25.30 0.86
CA GLY A 530 10.19 -24.32 0.70
C GLY A 530 10.16 -23.35 1.86
N ARG A 531 9.31 -22.31 1.74
CA ARG A 531 9.06 -21.40 2.86
C ARG A 531 8.34 -22.12 4.00
N LYS A 532 8.73 -21.81 5.23
CA LYS A 532 8.12 -22.41 6.43
C LYS A 532 6.62 -22.08 6.55
N GLY A 533 6.18 -20.91 6.07
CA GLY A 533 4.78 -20.45 6.16
C GLY A 533 3.87 -20.89 5.00
N ASP A 534 4.34 -21.72 4.07
CA ASP A 534 3.53 -22.17 2.93
C ASP A 534 3.82 -23.66 2.62
N ALA A 535 2.91 -24.50 3.05
CA ALA A 535 3.05 -25.95 2.84
C ALA A 535 2.93 -26.37 1.37
N ASN A 536 2.35 -25.54 0.53
CA ASN A 536 2.10 -25.85 -0.89
C ASN A 536 3.24 -25.39 -1.79
N GLU A 537 3.96 -24.33 -1.42
CA GLU A 537 5.07 -23.81 -2.23
C GLU A 537 6.32 -24.66 -2.02
N ARG A 538 6.82 -25.30 -3.07
CA ARG A 538 8.00 -26.15 -3.05
C ARG A 538 8.99 -25.77 -4.13
N PHE A 539 10.27 -25.80 -3.78
CA PHE A 539 11.39 -25.59 -4.69
C PHE A 539 12.21 -26.87 -4.74
N ARG A 540 12.61 -27.27 -5.95
CA ARG A 540 13.44 -28.45 -6.18
C ARG A 540 14.63 -28.05 -7.02
N LEU A 541 15.83 -28.43 -6.56
CA LEU A 541 17.07 -28.24 -7.27
C LEU A 541 17.48 -29.56 -7.91
N TYR A 542 17.74 -29.52 -9.21
CA TYR A 542 18.21 -30.67 -9.96
C TYR A 542 19.59 -30.38 -10.54
N ARG A 543 20.39 -31.42 -10.70
CA ARG A 543 21.67 -31.42 -11.38
C ARG A 543 21.56 -32.22 -12.66
N ARG A 544 22.19 -31.73 -13.73
CA ARG A 544 22.27 -32.48 -14.97
C ARG A 544 23.16 -33.69 -14.80
N VAL A 545 22.64 -34.87 -15.14
CA VAL A 545 23.43 -36.09 -15.24
C VAL A 545 24.25 -36.01 -16.52
N LYS A 546 25.58 -36.03 -16.42
CA LYS A 546 26.44 -36.12 -17.61
C LYS A 546 26.32 -37.54 -18.13
N GLU A 547 25.87 -37.69 -19.37
CA GLU A 547 25.99 -38.95 -20.10
C GLU A 547 27.47 -39.34 -20.34
#